data_66e7eb21c1e8f1c0d7664f49799ec51c
#
_entry.id   66e7eb21c1e8f1c0d7664f49799ec51c
#
_cell.length_a   1.000
_cell.length_b   1.000
_cell.length_c   1.000
_cell.angle_alpha   90.00
_cell.angle_beta   90.00
_cell.angle_gamma   90.00
#
_symmetry.space_group_name_H-M   'P 1'
#
loop_
_entity.id
_entity.type
_entity.pdbx_description
1 polymer ?
#
loop_
_entity_poly.entity_id
_entity_poly.type
_entity_poly.pdbx_seq_one_letter_code
_entity_poly.pdbx_strand_id
1 'polypeptide(L)'
;MLLDGSLSMKDKYLYMIRQAQEFMNENHYADISRLHCLLRKMMPKEYHDLIDQIKECQDPHVIFNIHGGNNLIAPNASQAEQKVVEKPADELKNKIRNNQERRPMDLQVQRFSDIDLNDSFFDSLRASYPEFNEWYNKKAAAGATAYCYYVDNELKDFLYLKIEEEELSDLTPALPAKKRLKVGTFKVDNDNRHTTRGERFMKKIMDMAIAEDVDEIYVTMFPTEELQGLIRMFEKFGFSHIADKPHEGGNAEYVLIKDMTTHVDDFKLDYPFVKKASSNKYVLSIVPEFHTHLFPDSILKNEKKYDLIQDVSETNSIYKIYLCWMQDTRNLKAGDKLIIYRTSDEEGKAYYRSVCTSVCTVCEVKTYRDFENEEEFIKYTNRYSVFKEHELRRWYKYKNYFIVIKMVYNIAFTKKVINMVMKEQVGLKPKYWGFFKLTDAQFDKLLELGEIDERYIID
;
A
#
# COMPACT_ATOMS: atom_id res chain seq x y z
N MET A 1 40.58 -0.30 2.35
CA MET A 1 41.21 -1.36 1.52
C MET A 1 41.21 -1.10 0.02
N LEU A 2 40.24 -0.42 -0.55
CA LEU A 2 40.18 -0.09 -2.02
C LEU A 2 41.19 1.00 -2.46
N LEU A 3 41.91 1.61 -1.53
CA LEU A 3 42.92 2.69 -1.80
C LEU A 3 44.37 2.20 -1.78
N ASP A 4 44.57 0.92 -1.55
CA ASP A 4 45.95 0.34 -1.60
C ASP A 4 46.29 0.05 -3.08
N GLY A 5 47.28 0.77 -3.60
CA GLY A 5 47.75 0.67 -4.98
C GLY A 5 48.38 -0.67 -5.37
N SER A 6 48.44 -1.65 -4.45
CA SER A 6 49.12 -2.93 -4.61
C SER A 6 48.27 -4.03 -5.30
N LEU A 7 46.94 -3.88 -5.36
CA LEU A 7 46.06 -4.88 -5.98
C LEU A 7 45.95 -4.75 -7.49
N SER A 8 46.06 -5.85 -8.21
CA SER A 8 45.81 -5.87 -9.66
C SER A 8 44.34 -5.45 -9.97
N MET A 9 44.08 -4.95 -11.18
CA MET A 9 42.72 -4.63 -11.62
C MET A 9 41.80 -5.85 -11.55
N LYS A 10 42.30 -7.04 -11.84
CA LYS A 10 41.59 -8.32 -11.73
C LYS A 10 41.15 -8.59 -10.28
N ASP A 11 42.03 -8.38 -9.32
CA ASP A 11 41.72 -8.59 -7.90
C ASP A 11 40.70 -7.58 -7.39
N LYS A 12 40.76 -6.34 -7.89
CA LYS A 12 39.76 -5.30 -7.58
C LYS A 12 38.37 -5.67 -8.11
N TYR A 13 38.26 -6.20 -9.34
CA TYR A 13 37.00 -6.63 -9.89
C TYR A 13 36.43 -7.84 -9.14
N LEU A 14 37.26 -8.84 -8.81
CA LEU A 14 36.85 -9.99 -8.02
C LEU A 14 36.40 -9.59 -6.61
N TYR A 15 37.07 -8.63 -6.00
CA TYR A 15 36.65 -8.07 -4.70
C TYR A 15 35.29 -7.39 -4.80
N MET A 16 35.04 -6.59 -5.85
CA MET A 16 33.75 -5.94 -6.06
C MET A 16 32.61 -6.94 -6.28
N ILE A 17 32.86 -8.00 -7.03
CA ILE A 17 31.88 -9.09 -7.25
C ILE A 17 31.58 -9.78 -5.92
N ARG A 18 32.60 -10.06 -5.10
CA ARG A 18 32.46 -10.68 -3.78
C ARG A 18 31.66 -9.80 -2.82
N GLN A 19 31.95 -8.51 -2.77
CA GLN A 19 31.16 -7.57 -1.97
C GLN A 19 29.71 -7.48 -2.45
N ALA A 20 29.50 -7.55 -3.75
CA ALA A 20 28.16 -7.59 -4.33
C ALA A 20 27.41 -8.90 -3.92
N GLN A 21 28.09 -10.04 -3.89
CA GLN A 21 27.52 -11.31 -3.44
C GLN A 21 27.21 -11.32 -1.94
N GLU A 22 28.12 -10.80 -1.11
CA GLU A 22 27.90 -10.63 0.33
C GLU A 22 26.69 -9.72 0.59
N PHE A 23 26.59 -8.61 -0.14
CA PHE A 23 25.46 -7.70 -0.08
C PHE A 23 24.14 -8.38 -0.48
N MET A 24 24.15 -9.27 -1.48
CA MET A 24 22.99 -10.02 -1.93
C MET A 24 22.53 -11.10 -0.95
N ASN A 25 23.49 -11.78 -0.29
CA ASN A 25 23.19 -12.79 0.72
C ASN A 25 22.58 -12.21 2.00
N GLU A 26 22.85 -10.94 2.27
CA GLU A 26 22.34 -10.21 3.42
C GLU A 26 21.00 -9.49 3.14
N ASN A 27 20.59 -9.34 1.86
CA ASN A 27 19.49 -8.48 1.47
C ASN A 27 18.66 -9.06 0.32
N HIS A 28 17.35 -9.04 0.48
CA HIS A 28 16.42 -9.54 -0.51
C HIS A 28 16.39 -8.73 -1.83
N TYR A 29 16.39 -9.43 -2.94
CA TYR A 29 15.96 -9.23 -4.34
C TYR A 29 15.85 -7.82 -4.99
N ALA A 30 15.51 -6.74 -4.29
CA ALA A 30 15.25 -5.42 -4.89
C ALA A 30 16.45 -4.80 -5.58
N ASP A 31 17.63 -5.06 -5.07
CA ASP A 31 18.87 -4.43 -5.54
C ASP A 31 19.64 -5.26 -6.58
N ILE A 32 19.25 -6.51 -6.82
CA ILE A 32 19.97 -7.42 -7.71
C ILE A 32 20.01 -6.90 -9.15
N SER A 33 18.86 -6.52 -9.71
CA SER A 33 18.81 -6.03 -11.10
C SER A 33 19.58 -4.73 -11.29
N ARG A 34 19.58 -3.88 -10.26
CA ARG A 34 20.28 -2.59 -10.29
C ARG A 34 21.77 -2.78 -10.11
N LEU A 35 22.17 -3.65 -9.17
CA LEU A 35 23.56 -4.01 -8.93
C LEU A 35 24.15 -4.71 -10.15
N HIS A 36 23.42 -5.64 -10.74
CA HIS A 36 23.77 -6.31 -11.99
C HIS A 36 24.00 -5.29 -13.14
N CYS A 37 23.09 -4.34 -13.32
CA CYS A 37 23.23 -3.31 -14.34
C CYS A 37 24.45 -2.39 -14.09
N LEU A 38 24.73 -2.05 -12.83
CA LEU A 38 25.90 -1.25 -12.44
C LEU A 38 27.18 -2.04 -12.67
N LEU A 39 27.26 -3.29 -12.26
CA LEU A 39 28.42 -4.16 -12.46
C LEU A 39 28.72 -4.35 -13.96
N ARG A 40 27.71 -4.59 -14.79
CA ARG A 40 27.90 -4.70 -16.26
C ARG A 40 28.41 -3.42 -16.91
N LYS A 41 28.03 -2.25 -16.37
CA LYS A 41 28.53 -0.95 -16.88
C LYS A 41 29.96 -0.64 -16.45
N MET A 42 30.35 -1.10 -15.26
CA MET A 42 31.64 -0.78 -14.66
C MET A 42 32.75 -1.80 -14.95
N MET A 43 32.37 -3.02 -15.33
CA MET A 43 33.31 -4.11 -15.52
C MET A 43 33.56 -4.46 -16.99
N PRO A 44 34.78 -4.92 -17.35
CA PRO A 44 35.09 -5.42 -18.69
C PRO A 44 34.17 -6.57 -19.10
N LYS A 45 33.95 -6.74 -20.43
CA LYS A 45 33.04 -7.74 -21.01
C LYS A 45 33.35 -9.19 -20.56
N GLU A 46 34.63 -9.49 -20.31
CA GLU A 46 35.08 -10.82 -19.84
C GLU A 46 34.49 -11.26 -18.48
N TYR A 47 33.93 -10.32 -17.70
CA TYR A 47 33.26 -10.60 -16.44
C TYR A 47 31.73 -10.62 -16.54
N HIS A 48 31.17 -10.36 -17.74
CA HIS A 48 29.71 -10.23 -17.90
C HIS A 48 28.98 -11.54 -17.65
N ASP A 49 29.55 -12.68 -18.08
CA ASP A 49 28.94 -14.01 -17.84
C ASP A 49 28.88 -14.35 -16.34
N LEU A 50 29.89 -13.93 -15.59
CA LEU A 50 29.91 -14.08 -14.13
C LEU A 50 28.88 -13.18 -13.44
N ILE A 51 28.71 -11.97 -13.95
CA ILE A 51 27.72 -11.02 -13.45
C ILE A 51 26.30 -11.51 -13.78
N ASP A 52 26.10 -12.14 -14.94
CA ASP A 52 24.80 -12.71 -15.34
C ASP A 52 24.41 -13.91 -14.47
N GLN A 53 25.38 -14.73 -14.03
CA GLN A 53 25.15 -15.80 -13.07
C GLN A 53 24.64 -15.28 -11.71
N ILE A 54 25.06 -14.10 -11.29
CA ILE A 54 24.55 -13.45 -10.07
C ILE A 54 23.04 -13.21 -10.16
N LYS A 55 22.55 -12.84 -11.35
CA LYS A 55 21.11 -12.56 -11.58
C LYS A 55 20.24 -13.80 -11.54
N GLU A 56 20.78 -14.95 -11.94
CA GLU A 56 20.05 -16.24 -12.00
C GLU A 56 20.04 -16.98 -10.66
N CYS A 57 20.88 -16.56 -9.72
CA CYS A 57 21.01 -17.22 -8.44
C CYS A 57 19.81 -16.91 -7.54
N GLN A 58 18.89 -17.86 -7.42
CA GLN A 58 17.74 -17.83 -6.51
C GLN A 58 18.01 -18.52 -5.17
N ASP A 59 19.17 -19.19 -5.03
CA ASP A 59 19.56 -19.94 -3.85
C ASP A 59 20.81 -19.30 -3.22
N PRO A 60 20.77 -18.87 -1.94
CA PRO A 60 21.92 -18.28 -1.26
C PRO A 60 23.12 -19.23 -1.07
N HIS A 61 22.97 -20.51 -1.45
CA HIS A 61 24.01 -21.52 -1.36
C HIS A 61 24.69 -21.86 -2.68
N VAL A 62 24.38 -21.18 -3.79
CA VAL A 62 25.01 -21.43 -5.09
C VAL A 62 26.43 -20.88 -5.13
N ILE A 63 27.38 -21.77 -5.42
CA ILE A 63 28.82 -21.49 -5.53
C ILE A 63 29.16 -21.24 -6.99
N PHE A 64 29.76 -20.07 -7.28
CA PHE A 64 30.25 -19.77 -8.63
C PHE A 64 31.62 -20.37 -8.87
N ASN A 65 31.74 -21.23 -9.89
CA ASN A 65 33.02 -21.74 -10.38
C ASN A 65 33.62 -20.76 -11.38
N ILE A 66 34.68 -20.07 -10.98
CA ILE A 66 35.45 -19.19 -11.87
C ILE A 66 36.47 -20.04 -12.62
N HIS A 67 36.22 -20.34 -13.91
CA HIS A 67 37.20 -21.03 -14.75
C HIS A 67 38.40 -20.12 -14.98
N GLY A 68 39.54 -20.54 -14.49
CA GLY A 68 40.83 -19.88 -14.76
C GLY A 68 41.60 -19.39 -13.53
N GLY A 69 41.88 -20.28 -12.59
CA GLY A 69 42.86 -20.10 -11.52
C GLY A 69 42.29 -19.64 -10.19
N ASN A 70 42.56 -20.41 -9.19
CA ASN A 70 42.20 -20.32 -7.77
C ASN A 70 40.70 -20.30 -7.45
N ASN A 71 40.20 -21.48 -7.15
CA ASN A 71 38.85 -21.69 -6.60
C ASN A 71 38.67 -20.89 -5.32
N LEU A 72 37.77 -19.92 -5.35
CA LEU A 72 37.26 -19.27 -4.14
C LEU A 72 36.19 -20.19 -3.57
N ILE A 73 36.60 -21.17 -2.76
CA ILE A 73 35.69 -22.06 -2.03
C ILE A 73 35.21 -21.29 -0.80
N ALA A 74 33.90 -21.18 -0.63
CA ALA A 74 33.34 -20.74 0.66
C ALA A 74 33.71 -21.76 1.75
N PRO A 75 34.05 -21.30 2.98
CA PRO A 75 34.58 -22.20 4.03
C PRO A 75 33.69 -23.38 4.43
N ASN A 76 32.44 -23.45 3.97
CA ASN A 76 31.44 -24.46 4.35
C ASN A 76 30.93 -25.32 3.17
N ALA A 77 31.59 -25.28 1.99
CA ALA A 77 31.14 -26.03 0.81
C ALA A 77 31.19 -27.58 1.02
N SER A 78 32.10 -28.08 1.86
CA SER A 78 32.21 -29.49 2.18
C SER A 78 31.06 -30.06 3.04
N GLN A 79 30.25 -29.24 3.66
CA GLN A 79 29.06 -29.67 4.44
C GLN A 79 27.76 -29.63 3.64
N ALA A 80 27.70 -28.88 2.52
CA ALA A 80 26.51 -28.79 1.69
C ALA A 80 26.28 -30.02 0.82
N GLU A 81 27.33 -30.73 0.37
CA GLU A 81 27.23 -31.94 -0.44
C GLU A 81 26.71 -33.17 0.30
N GLN A 82 26.68 -33.17 1.63
CA GLN A 82 26.31 -34.38 2.42
C GLN A 82 24.88 -34.32 3.02
N LYS A 83 24.07 -33.30 2.74
CA LYS A 83 22.69 -33.25 3.23
C LYS A 83 21.67 -32.94 2.13
N VAL A 84 21.61 -33.76 1.11
CA VAL A 84 20.34 -34.03 0.44
C VAL A 84 19.63 -35.10 1.31
N VAL A 85 19.08 -34.65 2.42
CA VAL A 85 18.07 -35.39 3.13
C VAL A 85 16.78 -35.20 2.34
N GLU A 86 16.35 -36.20 1.61
CA GLU A 86 14.99 -36.29 1.08
C GLU A 86 14.03 -36.03 2.26
N LYS A 87 13.47 -34.87 2.37
CA LYS A 87 12.36 -34.64 3.28
C LYS A 87 11.20 -35.51 2.80
N PRO A 88 10.56 -36.26 3.68
CA PRO A 88 9.47 -37.16 3.28
C PRO A 88 8.40 -36.35 2.54
N ALA A 89 7.91 -36.84 1.42
CA ALA A 89 6.87 -36.21 0.61
C ALA A 89 5.61 -35.85 1.40
N ASP A 90 5.43 -36.47 2.56
CA ASP A 90 4.32 -36.20 3.49
C ASP A 90 4.47 -34.88 4.28
N GLU A 91 5.71 -34.42 4.59
CA GLU A 91 5.90 -33.09 5.20
C GLU A 91 5.62 -31.95 4.21
N LEU A 92 5.94 -32.16 2.94
CA LEU A 92 5.63 -31.21 1.87
C LEU A 92 4.12 -31.15 1.61
N LYS A 93 3.46 -32.31 1.59
CA LYS A 93 2.01 -32.42 1.46
C LYS A 93 1.27 -31.81 2.66
N ASN A 94 1.78 -31.98 3.88
CA ASN A 94 1.21 -31.37 5.07
C ASN A 94 1.44 -29.85 5.12
N LYS A 95 2.59 -29.35 4.65
CA LYS A 95 2.80 -27.90 4.47
C LYS A 95 1.90 -27.30 3.39
N ILE A 96 1.69 -28.00 2.28
CA ILE A 96 0.78 -27.58 1.21
C ILE A 96 -0.68 -27.61 1.71
N ARG A 97 -1.07 -28.66 2.47
CA ARG A 97 -2.40 -28.78 3.05
C ARG A 97 -2.66 -27.71 4.12
N ASN A 98 -1.71 -27.45 5.01
CA ASN A 98 -1.81 -26.37 5.99
C ASN A 98 -1.83 -24.97 5.33
N ASN A 99 -1.15 -24.76 4.19
CA ASN A 99 -1.24 -23.51 3.45
C ASN A 99 -2.57 -23.36 2.67
N GLN A 100 -3.24 -24.46 2.31
CA GLN A 100 -4.57 -24.40 1.68
C GLN A 100 -5.70 -24.13 2.68
N GLU A 101 -5.50 -24.40 3.98
CA GLU A 101 -6.46 -24.14 5.05
C GLU A 101 -6.30 -22.74 5.70
N ARG A 102 -5.22 -22.02 5.42
CA ARG A 102 -5.04 -20.66 5.93
C ARG A 102 -5.88 -19.70 5.09
N ARG A 103 -6.78 -18.97 5.76
CA ARG A 103 -7.52 -17.87 5.11
C ARG A 103 -6.52 -16.82 4.62
N PRO A 104 -6.72 -16.27 3.41
CA PRO A 104 -5.80 -15.22 2.91
C PRO A 104 -5.79 -14.04 3.87
N MET A 105 -4.62 -13.47 4.09
CA MET A 105 -4.41 -12.25 4.91
C MET A 105 -4.90 -11.00 4.14
N ASP A 106 -6.12 -11.05 3.63
CA ASP A 106 -6.77 -9.95 2.91
C ASP A 106 -8.18 -9.72 3.45
N LEU A 107 -8.73 -8.56 3.17
CA LEU A 107 -10.08 -8.19 3.54
C LEU A 107 -11.09 -9.02 2.74
N GLN A 108 -11.85 -9.86 3.42
CA GLN A 108 -12.80 -10.77 2.81
C GLN A 108 -14.23 -10.27 3.02
N VAL A 109 -15.09 -10.48 2.02
CA VAL A 109 -16.54 -10.32 2.18
C VAL A 109 -17.11 -11.65 2.63
N GLN A 110 -17.76 -11.67 3.79
CA GLN A 110 -18.40 -12.88 4.35
C GLN A 110 -19.85 -12.61 4.72
N ARG A 111 -20.69 -13.65 4.63
CA ARG A 111 -22.06 -13.57 5.16
C ARG A 111 -22.01 -13.61 6.68
N PHE A 112 -22.91 -12.89 7.34
CA PHE A 112 -23.05 -12.97 8.80
C PHE A 112 -23.29 -14.40 9.29
N SER A 113 -24.01 -15.22 8.52
CA SER A 113 -24.25 -16.64 8.82
C SER A 113 -22.98 -17.48 8.88
N ASP A 114 -21.89 -17.06 8.23
CA ASP A 114 -20.66 -17.83 8.07
C ASP A 114 -19.57 -17.38 9.06
N ILE A 115 -19.89 -16.40 9.92
CA ILE A 115 -19.01 -15.84 10.95
C ILE A 115 -19.53 -16.31 12.32
N ASP A 116 -18.64 -16.82 13.18
CA ASP A 116 -19.04 -17.27 14.51
C ASP A 116 -19.44 -16.09 15.40
N LEU A 117 -20.74 -15.97 15.70
CA LEU A 117 -21.27 -14.95 16.61
C LEU A 117 -20.65 -15.06 18.02
N ASN A 118 -20.25 -16.26 18.45
CA ASN A 118 -19.70 -16.48 19.79
C ASN A 118 -18.20 -16.15 19.89
N ASP A 119 -17.56 -15.78 18.79
CA ASP A 119 -16.16 -15.34 18.80
C ASP A 119 -15.96 -14.23 19.85
N SER A 120 -14.90 -14.36 20.66
CA SER A 120 -14.52 -13.38 21.68
C SER A 120 -14.26 -11.99 21.11
N PHE A 121 -13.96 -11.90 19.82
CA PHE A 121 -13.87 -10.64 19.09
C PHE A 121 -15.11 -9.77 19.31
N PHE A 122 -16.31 -10.34 19.44
CA PHE A 122 -17.55 -9.59 19.63
C PHE A 122 -17.88 -9.26 21.10
N ASP A 123 -17.10 -9.70 22.08
CA ASP A 123 -17.40 -9.50 23.51
C ASP A 123 -17.62 -8.03 23.89
N SER A 124 -16.77 -7.12 23.41
CA SER A 124 -16.93 -5.70 23.71
C SER A 124 -18.17 -5.08 23.06
N LEU A 125 -18.62 -5.62 21.91
CA LEU A 125 -19.87 -5.17 21.29
C LEU A 125 -21.07 -5.68 22.08
N ARG A 126 -21.05 -6.94 22.56
CA ARG A 126 -22.08 -7.49 23.45
C ARG A 126 -22.17 -6.71 24.77
N ALA A 127 -21.04 -6.29 25.32
CA ALA A 127 -20.99 -5.49 26.53
C ALA A 127 -21.57 -4.09 26.37
N SER A 128 -21.32 -3.46 25.21
CA SER A 128 -21.80 -2.10 24.90
C SER A 128 -23.25 -2.05 24.40
N TYR A 129 -23.71 -3.13 23.75
CA TYR A 129 -25.04 -3.23 23.12
C TYR A 129 -25.69 -4.54 23.56
N PRO A 130 -26.57 -4.55 24.58
CA PRO A 130 -27.23 -5.76 25.09
C PRO A 130 -28.01 -6.52 24.00
N GLU A 131 -28.58 -5.81 23.02
CA GLU A 131 -29.33 -6.36 21.88
C GLU A 131 -28.45 -6.85 20.70
N PHE A 132 -27.11 -6.82 20.84
CA PHE A 132 -26.19 -7.14 19.75
C PHE A 132 -26.44 -8.51 19.11
N ASN A 133 -26.64 -9.55 19.94
CA ASN A 133 -26.87 -10.91 19.42
C ASN A 133 -28.18 -11.01 18.62
N GLU A 134 -29.25 -10.35 19.06
CA GLU A 134 -30.52 -10.32 18.36
C GLU A 134 -30.39 -9.58 17.03
N TRP A 135 -29.73 -8.40 17.04
CA TRP A 135 -29.42 -7.64 15.85
C TRP A 135 -28.59 -8.45 14.84
N TYR A 136 -27.55 -9.14 15.34
CA TYR A 136 -26.66 -9.96 14.51
C TYR A 136 -27.45 -11.09 13.82
N ASN A 137 -28.27 -11.81 14.56
CA ASN A 137 -29.08 -12.89 14.01
C ASN A 137 -30.09 -12.39 12.98
N LYS A 138 -30.69 -11.21 13.16
CA LYS A 138 -31.53 -10.56 12.13
C LYS A 138 -30.75 -10.28 10.84
N LYS A 139 -29.47 -9.82 10.98
CA LYS A 139 -28.61 -9.59 9.80
C LYS A 139 -28.22 -10.90 9.12
N ALA A 140 -27.89 -11.95 9.87
CA ALA A 140 -27.59 -13.28 9.35
C ALA A 140 -28.79 -13.87 8.59
N ALA A 141 -29.99 -13.78 9.15
CA ALA A 141 -31.24 -14.22 8.51
C ALA A 141 -31.57 -13.44 7.22
N ALA A 142 -31.22 -12.15 7.19
CA ALA A 142 -31.39 -11.31 6.01
C ALA A 142 -30.30 -11.52 4.92
N GLY A 143 -29.34 -12.41 5.14
CA GLY A 143 -28.25 -12.68 4.20
C GLY A 143 -27.23 -11.54 4.10
N ALA A 144 -27.15 -10.65 5.11
CA ALA A 144 -26.21 -9.53 5.13
C ALA A 144 -24.77 -10.02 5.08
N THR A 145 -23.90 -9.18 4.51
CA THR A 145 -22.45 -9.44 4.42
C THR A 145 -21.64 -8.38 5.17
N ALA A 146 -20.45 -8.75 5.64
CA ALA A 146 -19.51 -7.85 6.26
C ALA A 146 -18.11 -8.04 5.66
N TYR A 147 -17.27 -7.03 5.78
CA TYR A 147 -15.86 -7.11 5.48
C TYR A 147 -15.12 -7.59 6.73
N CYS A 148 -14.42 -8.71 6.60
CA CYS A 148 -13.71 -9.38 7.68
C CYS A 148 -12.22 -9.52 7.35
N TYR A 149 -11.38 -9.38 8.36
CA TYR A 149 -9.97 -9.66 8.26
C TYR A 149 -9.55 -10.67 9.33
N TYR A 150 -8.80 -11.68 8.92
CA TYR A 150 -8.36 -12.77 9.77
C TYR A 150 -6.84 -12.85 9.82
N VAL A 151 -6.31 -13.16 11.00
CA VAL A 151 -4.91 -13.53 11.21
C VAL A 151 -4.92 -14.89 11.91
N ASP A 152 -4.21 -15.85 11.35
CA ASP A 152 -4.14 -17.23 11.86
C ASP A 152 -5.53 -17.86 12.16
N ASN A 153 -6.51 -17.57 11.31
CA ASN A 153 -7.93 -17.95 11.42
C ASN A 153 -8.73 -17.26 12.55
N GLU A 154 -8.15 -16.32 13.27
CA GLU A 154 -8.85 -15.48 14.25
C GLU A 154 -9.39 -14.21 13.57
N LEU A 155 -10.64 -13.86 13.86
CA LEU A 155 -11.24 -12.61 13.41
C LEU A 155 -10.57 -11.43 14.11
N LYS A 156 -10.01 -10.49 13.32
CA LYS A 156 -9.29 -9.34 13.85
C LYS A 156 -9.92 -8.01 13.50
N ASP A 157 -10.65 -7.93 12.39
CA ASP A 157 -11.35 -6.71 12.01
C ASP A 157 -12.69 -7.05 11.39
N PHE A 158 -13.70 -6.19 11.63
CA PHE A 158 -15.07 -6.37 11.16
C PHE A 158 -15.69 -5.03 10.78
N LEU A 159 -16.18 -4.92 9.53
CA LEU A 159 -16.87 -3.74 9.02
C LEU A 159 -18.19 -4.14 8.36
N TYR A 160 -19.30 -3.58 8.86
CA TYR A 160 -20.62 -3.73 8.25
C TYR A 160 -21.12 -2.40 7.70
N LEU A 161 -21.55 -2.41 6.44
CA LEU A 161 -22.04 -1.24 5.72
C LEU A 161 -23.47 -1.52 5.21
N LYS A 162 -24.31 -0.48 5.21
CA LYS A 162 -25.70 -0.56 4.71
C LYS A 162 -26.11 0.73 4.03
N ILE A 163 -26.81 0.65 2.91
CA ILE A 163 -27.49 1.82 2.29
C ILE A 163 -28.84 2.01 2.96
N GLU A 164 -29.14 3.25 3.30
CA GLU A 164 -30.43 3.70 3.84
C GLU A 164 -30.87 4.96 3.09
N GLU A 165 -32.19 5.12 2.88
CA GLU A 165 -32.75 6.27 2.17
C GLU A 165 -33.86 6.97 2.99
N GLU A 166 -34.20 6.41 4.15
CA GLU A 166 -35.21 6.93 5.03
C GLU A 166 -34.80 8.18 5.82
N GLU A 167 -35.77 8.88 6.36
CA GLU A 167 -35.59 9.90 7.40
C GLU A 167 -35.05 9.25 8.68
N LEU A 168 -34.07 9.90 9.32
CA LEU A 168 -33.55 9.51 10.61
C LEU A 168 -34.28 10.30 11.72
N SER A 169 -35.51 9.88 12.00
CA SER A 169 -36.41 10.56 12.95
C SER A 169 -36.08 10.26 14.42
N ASP A 170 -35.29 9.23 14.69
CA ASP A 170 -34.80 8.83 16.02
C ASP A 170 -33.60 9.64 16.52
N LEU A 171 -33.17 10.64 15.74
CA LEU A 171 -32.05 11.51 16.05
C LEU A 171 -32.50 12.87 16.60
N THR A 172 -31.58 13.55 17.28
CA THR A 172 -31.76 14.93 17.77
C THR A 172 -30.60 15.82 17.28
N PRO A 173 -30.84 16.76 16.32
CA PRO A 173 -32.07 16.92 15.56
C PRO A 173 -32.34 15.74 14.59
N ALA A 174 -33.60 15.53 14.26
CA ALA A 174 -33.99 14.60 13.19
C ALA A 174 -33.40 15.03 11.84
N LEU A 175 -33.03 14.07 10.99
CA LEU A 175 -32.41 14.35 9.69
C LEU A 175 -33.34 13.91 8.56
N PRO A 176 -33.53 14.76 7.53
CA PRO A 176 -34.43 14.45 6.41
C PRO A 176 -33.95 13.22 5.65
N ALA A 177 -34.86 12.61 4.86
CA ALA A 177 -34.52 11.51 3.98
C ALA A 177 -33.44 11.92 2.97
N LYS A 178 -32.38 11.11 2.88
CA LYS A 178 -31.27 11.19 1.92
C LYS A 178 -30.74 9.79 1.66
N LYS A 179 -30.09 9.59 0.53
CA LYS A 179 -29.35 8.36 0.28
C LYS A 179 -28.07 8.35 1.09
N ARG A 180 -27.98 7.46 2.08
CA ARG A 180 -26.87 7.40 3.04
C ARG A 180 -26.20 6.04 3.07
N LEU A 181 -24.88 6.06 3.20
CA LEU A 181 -24.12 4.90 3.61
C LEU A 181 -23.97 4.90 5.14
N LYS A 182 -24.62 3.95 5.80
CA LYS A 182 -24.45 3.69 7.23
C LYS A 182 -23.26 2.81 7.49
N VAL A 183 -22.36 3.25 8.36
CA VAL A 183 -21.36 2.40 8.99
C VAL A 183 -21.99 1.73 10.22
N GLY A 184 -22.57 0.54 10.00
CA GLY A 184 -23.34 -0.15 11.02
C GLY A 184 -22.48 -0.83 12.10
N THR A 185 -21.25 -1.22 11.75
CA THR A 185 -20.25 -1.71 12.71
C THR A 185 -18.86 -1.42 12.15
N PHE A 186 -18.00 -0.89 12.98
CA PHE A 186 -16.59 -0.65 12.67
C PHE A 186 -15.76 -1.12 13.87
N LYS A 187 -15.12 -2.28 13.74
CA LYS A 187 -14.29 -2.81 14.83
C LYS A 187 -12.96 -3.32 14.30
N VAL A 188 -11.89 -2.86 14.92
CA VAL A 188 -10.51 -3.32 14.75
C VAL A 188 -10.04 -3.85 16.11
N ASP A 189 -9.41 -5.01 16.13
CA ASP A 189 -8.90 -5.62 17.36
C ASP A 189 -7.91 -4.69 18.08
N ASN A 190 -7.96 -4.75 19.42
CA ASN A 190 -7.17 -3.89 20.32
C ASN A 190 -5.66 -4.00 20.07
N ASP A 191 -5.15 -5.19 19.80
CA ASP A 191 -3.73 -5.44 19.54
C ASP A 191 -3.26 -4.78 18.23
N ASN A 192 -4.21 -4.37 17.40
CA ASN A 192 -3.97 -3.74 16.09
C ASN A 192 -4.40 -2.27 16.04
N ARG A 193 -4.76 -1.67 17.18
CA ARG A 193 -4.99 -0.23 17.28
C ARG A 193 -3.70 0.50 16.94
N HIS A 194 -3.83 1.66 16.28
CA HIS A 194 -2.72 2.46 15.75
C HIS A 194 -1.97 1.86 14.55
N THR A 195 -2.46 0.77 13.97
CA THR A 195 -2.03 0.27 12.66
C THR A 195 -2.75 0.99 11.52
N THR A 196 -2.49 0.60 10.27
CA THR A 196 -3.18 1.15 9.09
C THR A 196 -4.56 0.51 8.83
N ARG A 197 -4.99 -0.46 9.64
CA ARG A 197 -6.22 -1.23 9.42
C ARG A 197 -7.49 -0.39 9.45
N GLY A 198 -7.60 0.54 10.41
CA GLY A 198 -8.70 1.51 10.43
C GLY A 198 -8.77 2.35 9.16
N GLU A 199 -7.63 2.74 8.60
CA GLU A 199 -7.57 3.49 7.33
C GLU A 199 -8.02 2.62 6.13
N ARG A 200 -7.77 1.31 6.14
CA ARG A 200 -8.28 0.38 5.12
C ARG A 200 -9.80 0.33 5.13
N PHE A 201 -10.41 0.28 6.31
CA PHE A 201 -11.85 0.35 6.44
C PHE A 201 -12.40 1.70 5.97
N MET A 202 -11.74 2.80 6.36
CA MET A 202 -12.12 4.13 5.88
C MET A 202 -12.08 4.21 4.35
N LYS A 203 -11.01 3.67 3.72
CA LYS A 203 -10.93 3.58 2.26
C LYS A 203 -12.11 2.80 1.70
N LYS A 204 -12.46 1.65 2.28
CA LYS A 204 -13.56 0.81 1.83
C LYS A 204 -14.92 1.49 1.96
N ILE A 205 -15.12 2.27 3.03
CA ILE A 205 -16.31 3.10 3.23
C ILE A 205 -16.42 4.13 2.11
N MET A 206 -15.33 4.86 1.81
CA MET A 206 -15.32 5.87 0.76
C MET A 206 -15.53 5.27 -0.64
N ASP A 207 -14.87 4.15 -0.95
CA ASP A 207 -15.03 3.46 -2.23
C ASP A 207 -16.50 3.02 -2.43
N MET A 208 -17.16 2.49 -1.38
CA MET A 208 -18.57 2.09 -1.45
C MET A 208 -19.49 3.31 -1.59
N ALA A 209 -19.19 4.40 -0.86
CA ALA A 209 -19.99 5.63 -0.93
C ALA A 209 -20.02 6.22 -2.36
N ILE A 210 -18.86 6.23 -3.04
CA ILE A 210 -18.78 6.67 -4.44
C ILE A 210 -19.48 5.69 -5.37
N ALA A 211 -19.24 4.37 -5.20
CA ALA A 211 -19.85 3.35 -6.05
C ALA A 211 -21.39 3.37 -6.00
N GLU A 212 -21.93 3.59 -4.82
CA GLU A 212 -23.37 3.67 -4.57
C GLU A 212 -23.94 5.07 -4.81
N ASP A 213 -23.12 6.08 -5.08
CA ASP A 213 -23.54 7.46 -5.31
C ASP A 213 -24.44 7.98 -4.18
N VAL A 214 -23.90 7.99 -2.96
CA VAL A 214 -24.63 8.43 -1.77
C VAL A 214 -24.41 9.91 -1.47
N ASP A 215 -25.44 10.55 -0.90
CA ASP A 215 -25.36 11.97 -0.48
C ASP A 215 -24.50 12.14 0.77
N GLU A 216 -24.58 11.18 1.69
CA GLU A 216 -23.94 11.26 2.99
C GLU A 216 -23.43 9.89 3.45
N ILE A 217 -22.35 9.89 4.25
CA ILE A 217 -21.93 8.73 5.04
C ILE A 217 -22.15 9.06 6.49
N TYR A 218 -22.70 8.12 7.27
CA TYR A 218 -22.84 8.34 8.71
C TYR A 218 -22.47 7.12 9.56
N VAL A 219 -22.08 7.41 10.78
CA VAL A 219 -21.77 6.43 11.81
C VAL A 219 -22.27 6.91 13.16
N THR A 220 -22.77 5.99 13.98
CA THR A 220 -23.15 6.28 15.36
C THR A 220 -22.18 5.59 16.33
N MET A 221 -21.77 6.28 17.39
CA MET A 221 -20.91 5.71 18.42
C MET A 221 -20.98 6.50 19.73
N PHE A 222 -20.82 5.80 20.84
CA PHE A 222 -20.74 6.46 22.14
C PHE A 222 -19.43 7.27 22.26
N PRO A 223 -19.48 8.51 22.79
CA PRO A 223 -18.29 9.36 22.94
C PRO A 223 -17.44 8.97 24.16
N THR A 224 -17.10 7.69 24.27
CA THR A 224 -16.27 7.15 25.35
C THR A 224 -14.79 7.45 25.12
N GLU A 225 -13.99 7.43 26.18
CA GLU A 225 -12.54 7.64 26.10
C GLU A 225 -11.87 6.63 25.14
N GLU A 226 -12.34 5.38 25.15
CA GLU A 226 -11.82 4.33 24.27
C GLU A 226 -12.07 4.59 22.78
N LEU A 227 -13.17 5.26 22.44
CA LEU A 227 -13.57 5.56 21.06
C LEU A 227 -13.08 6.93 20.55
N GLN A 228 -12.46 7.75 21.40
CA GLN A 228 -11.92 9.05 21.00
C GLN A 228 -10.91 8.96 19.84
N GLY A 229 -10.12 7.88 19.78
CA GLY A 229 -9.21 7.63 18.67
C GLY A 229 -9.94 7.39 17.33
N LEU A 230 -11.06 6.67 17.40
CA LEU A 230 -11.91 6.40 16.25
C LEU A 230 -12.65 7.66 15.79
N ILE A 231 -13.23 8.43 16.72
CA ILE A 231 -13.88 9.73 16.44
C ILE A 231 -12.91 10.64 15.67
N ARG A 232 -11.71 10.88 16.24
CA ARG A 232 -10.68 11.70 15.57
C ARG A 232 -10.27 11.16 14.20
N MET A 233 -10.31 9.85 14.00
CA MET A 233 -10.03 9.27 12.69
C MET A 233 -11.13 9.64 11.68
N PHE A 234 -12.41 9.53 12.04
CA PHE A 234 -13.52 9.96 11.20
C PHE A 234 -13.46 11.46 10.90
N GLU A 235 -13.26 12.31 11.93
CA GLU A 235 -13.12 13.77 11.78
C GLU A 235 -11.99 14.14 10.81
N LYS A 236 -10.86 13.45 10.86
CA LYS A 236 -9.72 13.66 9.95
C LYS A 236 -10.08 13.43 8.48
N PHE A 237 -11.11 12.64 8.20
CA PHE A 237 -11.62 12.37 6.87
C PHE A 237 -12.91 13.13 6.55
N GLY A 238 -13.20 14.21 7.27
CA GLY A 238 -14.27 15.14 6.97
C GLY A 238 -15.62 14.80 7.58
N PHE A 239 -15.69 13.88 8.53
CA PHE A 239 -16.91 13.69 9.32
C PHE A 239 -17.03 14.74 10.40
N SER A 240 -18.26 15.15 10.68
CA SER A 240 -18.58 16.09 11.76
C SER A 240 -19.71 15.57 12.62
N HIS A 241 -19.71 15.88 13.90
CA HIS A 241 -20.82 15.59 14.82
C HIS A 241 -22.00 16.50 14.48
N ILE A 242 -23.10 15.94 14.01
CA ILE A 242 -24.26 16.68 13.48
C ILE A 242 -25.50 16.48 14.35
N ALA A 243 -25.67 15.30 14.94
CA ALA A 243 -26.84 14.94 15.74
C ALA A 243 -26.44 13.95 16.84
N ASP A 244 -27.34 13.78 17.79
CA ASP A 244 -27.24 12.76 18.83
C ASP A 244 -28.32 11.69 18.64
N LYS A 245 -28.00 10.44 18.91
CA LYS A 245 -28.94 9.35 19.00
C LYS A 245 -29.22 9.02 20.46
N PRO A 246 -30.39 9.35 21.00
CA PRO A 246 -30.76 9.06 22.37
C PRO A 246 -30.86 7.54 22.61
N HIS A 247 -30.43 7.09 23.80
CA HIS A 247 -30.64 5.74 24.30
C HIS A 247 -31.38 5.74 25.64
N GLU A 248 -32.07 4.66 25.93
CA GLU A 248 -32.64 4.42 27.23
C GLU A 248 -31.49 4.40 28.27
N GLY A 249 -31.59 5.23 29.33
CA GLY A 249 -30.52 5.39 30.32
C GLY A 249 -29.74 6.68 30.26
N GLY A 250 -30.06 7.59 29.32
CA GLY A 250 -29.57 8.98 29.31
C GLY A 250 -28.22 9.20 28.60
N ASN A 251 -27.56 8.15 28.12
CA ASN A 251 -26.40 8.29 27.24
C ASN A 251 -26.87 8.43 25.81
N ALA A 252 -26.18 9.28 25.01
CA ALA A 252 -26.43 9.41 23.59
C ALA A 252 -25.21 8.99 22.78
N GLU A 253 -25.43 8.38 21.62
CA GLU A 253 -24.37 8.20 20.63
C GLU A 253 -24.20 9.48 19.81
N TYR A 254 -22.97 9.87 19.52
CA TYR A 254 -22.67 10.85 18.50
C TYR A 254 -23.01 10.32 17.12
N VAL A 255 -23.66 11.13 16.32
CA VAL A 255 -23.91 10.87 14.90
C VAL A 255 -22.91 11.69 14.11
N LEU A 256 -21.86 11.03 13.61
CA LEU A 256 -20.87 11.65 12.77
C LEU A 256 -21.27 11.49 11.31
N ILE A 257 -21.34 12.60 10.58
CA ILE A 257 -21.77 12.65 9.17
C ILE A 257 -20.67 13.25 8.33
N LYS A 258 -20.41 12.64 7.16
CA LYS A 258 -19.65 13.23 6.06
C LYS A 258 -20.62 13.49 4.90
N ASP A 259 -20.74 14.73 4.49
CA ASP A 259 -21.43 15.13 3.26
C ASP A 259 -20.52 14.82 2.07
N MET A 260 -21.06 14.08 1.09
CA MET A 260 -20.35 13.68 -0.13
C MET A 260 -20.59 14.65 -1.29
N THR A 261 -21.47 15.62 -1.11
CA THR A 261 -21.90 16.59 -2.14
C THR A 261 -21.24 17.96 -1.97
N THR A 262 -20.68 18.25 -0.81
CA THR A 262 -20.02 19.51 -0.49
C THR A 262 -18.52 19.32 -0.24
N HIS A 263 -17.72 20.30 -0.62
CA HIS A 263 -16.26 20.26 -0.53
C HIS A 263 -15.73 21.52 0.15
N VAL A 264 -14.72 21.35 1.03
CA VAL A 264 -14.16 22.42 1.87
C VAL A 264 -12.79 22.91 1.40
N ASP A 265 -12.29 22.40 0.27
CA ASP A 265 -10.96 22.70 -0.30
C ASP A 265 -9.79 22.25 0.57
N ASP A 266 -9.98 21.17 1.31
CA ASP A 266 -8.91 20.44 2.00
C ASP A 266 -8.89 18.99 1.52
N PHE A 267 -7.83 18.60 0.84
CA PHE A 267 -7.71 17.27 0.22
C PHE A 267 -7.75 16.09 1.22
N LYS A 268 -7.63 16.32 2.52
CA LYS A 268 -7.81 15.29 3.55
C LYS A 268 -9.27 15.20 3.97
N LEU A 269 -9.90 16.36 4.20
CA LEU A 269 -11.30 16.42 4.56
C LEU A 269 -12.19 16.07 3.37
N ASP A 270 -11.78 16.44 2.15
CA ASP A 270 -12.48 16.11 0.90
C ASP A 270 -12.14 14.70 0.36
N TYR A 271 -11.28 13.90 1.06
CA TYR A 271 -10.98 12.54 0.62
C TYR A 271 -12.29 11.74 0.43
N PRO A 272 -12.47 10.96 -0.66
CA PRO A 272 -11.47 10.52 -1.65
C PRO A 272 -11.36 11.41 -2.90
N PHE A 273 -12.04 12.53 -2.96
CA PHE A 273 -12.13 13.37 -4.15
C PHE A 273 -10.79 13.95 -4.61
N VAL A 274 -10.68 14.17 -5.91
CA VAL A 274 -9.52 14.75 -6.59
C VAL A 274 -9.92 16.10 -7.16
N LYS A 275 -9.53 17.20 -6.51
CA LYS A 275 -9.74 18.55 -7.03
C LYS A 275 -8.75 18.82 -8.14
N LYS A 276 -9.24 19.15 -9.36
CA LYS A 276 -8.39 19.45 -10.52
C LYS A 276 -7.86 20.87 -10.51
N ALA A 277 -8.69 21.82 -10.08
CA ALA A 277 -8.32 23.24 -10.09
C ALA A 277 -7.15 23.55 -9.17
N SER A 278 -6.40 24.60 -9.49
CA SER A 278 -5.40 25.26 -8.64
C SER A 278 -4.23 24.39 -8.17
N SER A 279 -4.01 23.20 -8.72
CA SER A 279 -2.88 22.31 -8.35
C SER A 279 -2.01 21.99 -9.56
N ASN A 280 -0.71 21.78 -9.33
CA ASN A 280 0.16 21.22 -10.37
C ASN A 280 -0.07 19.71 -10.50
N LYS A 281 0.16 19.19 -11.68
CA LYS A 281 -0.01 17.79 -12.01
C LYS A 281 1.32 17.23 -12.50
N TYR A 282 1.68 16.05 -12.02
CA TYR A 282 2.95 15.40 -12.36
C TYR A 282 2.76 13.91 -12.61
N VAL A 283 3.68 13.33 -13.35
CA VAL A 283 3.90 11.88 -13.38
C VAL A 283 5.02 11.54 -12.43
N LEU A 284 4.78 10.57 -11.54
CA LEU A 284 5.78 10.01 -10.63
C LEU A 284 6.03 8.55 -10.97
N SER A 285 7.26 8.23 -11.33
CA SER A 285 7.68 6.89 -11.70
C SER A 285 8.06 6.07 -10.47
N ILE A 286 7.53 4.86 -10.40
CA ILE A 286 7.82 3.90 -9.35
C ILE A 286 8.19 2.57 -10.00
N VAL A 287 9.27 1.94 -9.54
CA VAL A 287 9.68 0.63 -10.05
C VAL A 287 8.67 -0.45 -9.65
N PRO A 288 8.51 -1.52 -10.46
CA PRO A 288 7.46 -2.52 -10.28
C PRO A 288 7.37 -3.09 -8.88
N GLU A 289 8.49 -3.43 -8.30
CA GLU A 289 8.61 -4.01 -6.97
C GLU A 289 7.98 -3.12 -5.89
N PHE A 290 8.36 -1.85 -5.82
CA PHE A 290 7.78 -0.92 -4.84
C PHE A 290 6.34 -0.56 -5.17
N HIS A 291 6.01 -0.50 -6.49
CA HIS A 291 4.65 -0.21 -6.92
C HIS A 291 3.66 -1.26 -6.44
N THR A 292 3.95 -2.54 -6.63
CA THR A 292 3.07 -3.66 -6.28
C THR A 292 2.73 -3.68 -4.80
N HIS A 293 3.71 -3.40 -3.93
CA HIS A 293 3.49 -3.33 -2.49
C HIS A 293 2.80 -2.04 -2.05
N LEU A 294 3.14 -0.89 -2.67
CA LEU A 294 2.59 0.41 -2.27
C LEU A 294 1.14 0.61 -2.74
N PHE A 295 0.78 0.02 -3.89
CA PHE A 295 -0.52 0.20 -4.54
C PHE A 295 -1.20 -1.14 -4.86
N PRO A 296 -1.64 -1.90 -3.85
CA PRO A 296 -2.20 -3.25 -4.04
C PRO A 296 -3.48 -3.26 -4.88
N ASP A 297 -4.31 -2.20 -4.83
CA ASP A 297 -5.51 -2.08 -5.68
C ASP A 297 -5.17 -1.79 -7.16
N SER A 298 -3.93 -1.43 -7.46
CA SER A 298 -3.44 -1.10 -8.79
C SER A 298 -2.54 -2.17 -9.41
N ILE A 299 -2.48 -3.36 -8.81
CA ILE A 299 -1.68 -4.50 -9.28
C ILE A 299 -2.12 -4.94 -10.68
N LEU A 300 -1.16 -5.28 -11.53
CA LEU A 300 -1.42 -5.79 -12.86
C LEU A 300 -1.87 -7.26 -12.81
N LYS A 301 -2.69 -7.68 -13.80
CA LYS A 301 -3.24 -9.05 -13.86
C LYS A 301 -2.15 -10.15 -13.89
N ASN A 302 -1.00 -9.87 -14.49
CA ASN A 302 0.13 -10.79 -14.56
C ASN A 302 0.91 -10.90 -13.24
N GLU A 303 0.78 -9.92 -12.33
CA GLU A 303 1.43 -9.93 -11.02
C GLU A 303 0.65 -10.72 -9.97
N LYS A 304 -0.66 -10.92 -10.18
CA LYS A 304 -1.51 -11.74 -9.28
C LYS A 304 -1.11 -13.21 -9.19
N LYS A 305 -0.20 -13.71 -10.06
CA LYS A 305 0.29 -15.07 -10.06
C LYS A 305 1.47 -15.33 -9.12
N TYR A 306 2.07 -14.29 -8.59
CA TYR A 306 3.16 -14.43 -7.63
C TYR A 306 2.59 -14.29 -6.23
N ASP A 307 2.86 -15.28 -5.36
CA ASP A 307 2.50 -15.32 -3.94
C ASP A 307 3.12 -14.16 -3.09
N LEU A 308 3.55 -13.09 -3.75
CA LEU A 308 4.12 -11.88 -3.19
C LEU A 308 3.13 -11.05 -2.34
N ILE A 309 1.84 -11.43 -2.31
CA ILE A 309 0.78 -10.63 -1.67
C ILE A 309 0.54 -11.05 -0.21
N GLN A 310 1.33 -11.95 0.35
CA GLN A 310 1.09 -12.47 1.71
C GLN A 310 1.34 -11.46 2.85
N ASP A 311 1.92 -10.29 2.58
CA ASP A 311 2.27 -9.32 3.63
C ASP A 311 1.84 -7.87 3.30
N VAL A 312 0.70 -7.71 2.65
CA VAL A 312 0.22 -6.38 2.17
C VAL A 312 -0.58 -5.62 3.23
N SER A 313 -0.71 -6.16 4.44
CA SER A 313 -1.62 -5.60 5.45
C SER A 313 -1.29 -4.15 5.84
N GLU A 314 -0.02 -3.77 5.92
CA GLU A 314 0.39 -2.44 6.40
C GLU A 314 0.40 -1.37 5.31
N THR A 315 0.67 -1.74 4.06
CA THR A 315 0.77 -0.80 2.93
C THR A 315 -0.56 -0.48 2.26
N ASN A 316 -1.63 -1.24 2.51
CA ASN A 316 -2.97 -0.98 1.96
C ASN A 316 -3.73 0.12 2.71
N SER A 317 -3.05 1.21 3.04
CA SER A 317 -3.59 2.38 3.71
C SER A 317 -3.93 3.49 2.72
N ILE A 318 -4.66 4.50 3.19
CA ILE A 318 -4.94 5.72 2.42
C ILE A 318 -3.66 6.53 2.18
N TYR A 319 -2.83 6.66 3.21
CA TYR A 319 -1.56 7.36 3.08
C TYR A 319 -0.48 6.43 2.55
N LYS A 320 0.38 6.97 1.69
CA LYS A 320 1.55 6.31 1.12
C LYS A 320 2.78 7.17 1.34
N ILE A 321 3.91 6.53 1.65
CA ILE A 321 5.20 7.19 1.68
C ILE A 321 6.11 6.52 0.65
N TYR A 322 6.63 7.32 -0.25
CA TYR A 322 7.60 6.92 -1.26
C TYR A 322 8.93 7.64 -1.03
N LEU A 323 10.00 6.86 -1.02
CA LEU A 323 11.37 7.37 -0.91
C LEU A 323 12.05 7.33 -2.28
N CYS A 324 12.68 8.42 -2.69
CA CYS A 324 13.38 8.50 -3.97
C CYS A 324 14.60 9.44 -3.92
N TRP A 325 15.40 9.40 -4.99
CA TRP A 325 16.52 10.33 -5.22
C TRP A 325 16.25 11.34 -6.35
N MET A 326 15.03 11.44 -6.84
CA MET A 326 14.63 12.36 -7.91
C MET A 326 14.55 13.78 -7.37
N GLN A 327 15.61 14.57 -7.53
CA GLN A 327 15.76 15.89 -6.89
C GLN A 327 14.65 16.88 -7.24
N ASP A 328 14.09 16.80 -8.46
CA ASP A 328 13.01 17.69 -8.89
C ASP A 328 11.72 17.49 -8.10
N THR A 329 11.55 16.34 -7.44
CA THR A 329 10.37 16.08 -6.58
C THR A 329 10.34 16.95 -5.32
N ARG A 330 11.42 17.65 -4.97
CA ARG A 330 11.44 18.66 -3.90
C ARG A 330 10.50 19.84 -4.15
N ASN A 331 10.17 20.09 -5.43
CA ASN A 331 9.32 21.18 -5.84
C ASN A 331 7.82 20.88 -5.67
N LEU A 332 7.47 19.65 -5.35
CA LEU A 332 6.10 19.24 -5.05
C LEU A 332 5.57 19.97 -3.82
N LYS A 333 4.31 20.35 -3.88
CA LYS A 333 3.59 21.03 -2.78
C LYS A 333 2.39 20.20 -2.35
N ALA A 334 1.95 20.42 -1.12
CA ALA A 334 0.69 19.86 -0.65
C ALA A 334 -0.45 20.23 -1.61
N GLY A 335 -1.29 19.27 -1.97
CA GLY A 335 -2.37 19.44 -2.95
C GLY A 335 -1.98 19.13 -4.39
N ASP A 336 -0.70 19.08 -4.77
CA ASP A 336 -0.28 18.68 -6.13
C ASP A 336 -0.75 17.25 -6.44
N LYS A 337 -1.08 16.98 -7.71
CA LYS A 337 -1.59 15.68 -8.16
C LYS A 337 -0.47 14.86 -8.81
N LEU A 338 -0.45 13.58 -8.48
CA LEU A 338 0.50 12.61 -9.01
C LEU A 338 -0.23 11.53 -9.78
N ILE A 339 0.09 11.39 -11.07
CA ILE A 339 -0.20 10.16 -11.81
C ILE A 339 0.94 9.18 -11.50
N ILE A 340 0.61 8.07 -10.88
CA ILE A 340 1.58 7.03 -10.56
C ILE A 340 1.86 6.21 -11.81
N TYR A 341 3.13 6.17 -12.20
CA TYR A 341 3.61 5.47 -13.39
C TYR A 341 4.53 4.32 -12.97
N ARG A 342 4.03 3.10 -13.11
CA ARG A 342 4.81 1.88 -12.89
C ARG A 342 5.74 1.67 -14.08
N THR A 343 7.04 1.62 -13.83
CA THR A 343 8.02 1.36 -14.89
C THR A 343 7.94 -0.08 -15.40
N SER A 344 8.65 -0.37 -16.49
CA SER A 344 8.75 -1.73 -17.02
C SER A 344 9.46 -2.66 -16.06
N ASP A 345 8.98 -3.88 -15.96
CA ASP A 345 9.62 -5.03 -15.31
C ASP A 345 10.64 -5.72 -16.20
N GLU A 346 10.71 -5.35 -17.50
CA GLU A 346 11.68 -5.83 -18.47
C GLU A 346 12.42 -4.67 -19.15
N GLU A 347 13.74 -4.79 -19.24
CA GLU A 347 14.58 -3.80 -19.92
C GLU A 347 14.22 -3.71 -21.40
N GLY A 348 14.20 -2.49 -21.94
CA GLY A 348 13.88 -2.22 -23.35
C GLY A 348 12.40 -2.32 -23.72
N LYS A 349 11.52 -2.82 -22.84
CA LYS A 349 10.10 -3.01 -23.15
C LYS A 349 9.17 -1.97 -22.54
N ALA A 350 9.71 -0.82 -22.10
CA ALA A 350 8.94 0.24 -21.43
C ALA A 350 7.71 0.69 -22.23
N TYR A 351 7.79 0.70 -23.57
CA TYR A 351 6.73 1.16 -24.46
C TYR A 351 5.40 0.41 -24.27
N TYR A 352 5.44 -0.89 -23.99
CA TYR A 352 4.25 -1.73 -23.79
C TYR A 352 4.01 -2.18 -22.34
N ARG A 353 5.03 -2.13 -21.48
CA ARG A 353 4.96 -2.71 -20.13
C ARG A 353 4.92 -1.68 -19.01
N SER A 354 5.33 -0.44 -19.29
CA SER A 354 5.16 0.63 -18.31
C SER A 354 3.77 1.24 -18.42
N VAL A 355 3.14 1.51 -17.29
CA VAL A 355 1.72 1.92 -17.21
C VAL A 355 1.44 2.98 -16.16
N CYS A 356 0.49 3.88 -16.45
CA CYS A 356 -0.16 4.67 -15.42
C CYS A 356 -1.21 3.83 -14.70
N THR A 357 -1.29 3.95 -13.38
CA THR A 357 -2.06 3.04 -12.53
C THR A 357 -3.01 3.71 -11.57
N SER A 358 -2.71 4.93 -11.12
CA SER A 358 -3.45 5.59 -10.05
C SER A 358 -3.25 7.10 -10.02
N VAL A 359 -4.14 7.78 -9.30
CA VAL A 359 -4.00 9.18 -8.91
C VAL A 359 -3.75 9.26 -7.41
N CYS A 360 -2.78 10.09 -7.04
CA CYS A 360 -2.50 10.46 -5.65
C CYS A 360 -2.47 11.98 -5.50
N THR A 361 -2.73 12.46 -4.28
CA THR A 361 -2.55 13.87 -3.91
C THR A 361 -1.39 13.99 -2.92
N VAL A 362 -0.45 14.89 -3.19
CA VAL A 362 0.70 15.13 -2.30
C VAL A 362 0.21 15.72 -0.98
N CYS A 363 0.66 15.13 0.13
CA CYS A 363 0.44 15.68 1.47
C CYS A 363 1.60 16.56 1.89
N GLU A 364 2.80 16.05 1.71
CA GLU A 364 4.01 16.65 2.26
C GLU A 364 5.24 16.05 1.56
N VAL A 365 6.27 16.85 1.42
CA VAL A 365 7.58 16.42 0.95
C VAL A 365 8.63 16.79 1.98
N LYS A 366 9.44 15.82 2.36
CA LYS A 366 10.55 16.00 3.30
C LYS A 366 11.86 15.54 2.70
N THR A 367 12.94 16.14 3.17
CA THR A 367 14.33 15.72 2.92
C THR A 367 14.94 15.21 4.22
N TYR A 368 16.14 14.65 4.15
CA TYR A 368 16.78 14.20 5.39
C TYR A 368 16.99 15.33 6.43
N ARG A 369 17.06 16.60 5.97
CA ARG A 369 17.27 17.77 6.83
C ARG A 369 16.04 18.14 7.67
N ASP A 370 14.87 17.63 7.28
CA ASP A 370 13.61 17.88 7.94
C ASP A 370 13.33 16.88 9.07
N PHE A 371 14.31 16.02 9.39
CA PHE A 371 14.29 15.07 10.49
C PHE A 371 15.41 15.41 11.48
N GLU A 372 15.08 15.51 12.76
CA GLU A 372 16.07 15.80 13.81
C GLU A 372 17.07 14.65 13.97
N ASN A 373 16.59 13.42 13.83
CA ASN A 373 17.38 12.20 13.99
C ASN A 373 16.79 11.02 13.22
N GLU A 374 17.52 9.88 13.26
CA GLU A 374 17.12 8.64 12.58
C GLU A 374 15.81 8.07 13.12
N GLU A 375 15.56 8.15 14.43
CA GLU A 375 14.35 7.60 15.04
C GLU A 375 13.10 8.37 14.61
N GLU A 376 13.19 9.69 14.48
CA GLU A 376 12.08 10.49 13.93
C GLU A 376 11.80 10.13 12.47
N PHE A 377 12.84 9.94 11.65
CA PHE A 377 12.69 9.47 10.28
C PHE A 377 12.00 8.11 10.21
N ILE A 378 12.45 7.13 11.02
CA ILE A 378 11.86 5.79 11.09
C ILE A 378 10.39 5.88 11.52
N LYS A 379 10.09 6.60 12.59
CA LYS A 379 8.71 6.79 13.09
C LYS A 379 7.79 7.39 12.03
N TYR A 380 8.31 8.34 11.23
CA TYR A 380 7.56 8.99 10.17
C TYR A 380 7.31 8.06 8.98
N THR A 381 8.31 7.26 8.58
CA THR A 381 8.28 6.51 7.32
C THR A 381 7.76 5.08 7.47
N ASN A 382 8.05 4.40 8.58
CA ASN A 382 7.82 2.96 8.75
C ASN A 382 6.37 2.53 8.50
N ARG A 383 5.41 3.35 8.95
CA ARG A 383 3.98 3.00 8.89
C ARG A 383 3.39 2.97 7.48
N TYR A 384 3.91 3.76 6.54
CA TYR A 384 3.30 4.02 5.23
C TYR A 384 4.22 3.74 4.05
N SER A 385 5.43 3.28 4.30
CA SER A 385 6.38 2.88 3.26
C SER A 385 6.41 1.36 3.09
N VAL A 386 6.96 0.92 1.97
CA VAL A 386 7.17 -0.51 1.69
C VAL A 386 8.45 -1.06 2.29
N PHE A 387 9.27 -0.21 2.90
CA PHE A 387 10.58 -0.58 3.42
C PHE A 387 10.47 -1.10 4.85
N LYS A 388 11.21 -2.16 5.15
CA LYS A 388 11.41 -2.64 6.52
C LYS A 388 12.27 -1.65 7.30
N GLU A 389 12.17 -1.66 8.63
CA GLU A 389 12.91 -0.73 9.49
C GLU A 389 14.43 -0.73 9.21
N HIS A 390 15.03 -1.90 9.03
CA HIS A 390 16.48 -1.99 8.74
C HIS A 390 16.87 -1.37 7.39
N GLU A 391 15.96 -1.39 6.39
CA GLU A 391 16.14 -0.73 5.09
C GLU A 391 16.01 0.79 5.24
N LEU A 392 15.04 1.25 6.03
CA LEU A 392 14.87 2.68 6.35
C LEU A 392 16.09 3.23 7.09
N ARG A 393 16.63 2.49 8.06
CA ARG A 393 17.88 2.85 8.74
C ARG A 393 19.05 2.97 7.75
N ARG A 394 19.09 2.11 6.74
CA ARG A 394 20.09 2.19 5.66
C ARG A 394 19.85 3.44 4.79
N TRP A 395 18.62 3.76 4.42
CA TRP A 395 18.28 4.99 3.73
C TRP A 395 18.78 6.22 4.49
N TYR A 396 18.56 6.28 5.79
CA TYR A 396 18.98 7.40 6.63
C TYR A 396 20.50 7.60 6.67
N LYS A 397 21.29 6.53 6.59
CA LYS A 397 22.74 6.61 6.53
C LYS A 397 23.27 7.34 5.27
N TYR A 398 22.52 7.27 4.16
CA TYR A 398 22.85 7.96 2.91
C TYR A 398 22.29 9.41 2.87
N LYS A 399 22.45 10.12 3.95
CA LYS A 399 21.85 11.38 4.38
C LYS A 399 21.56 12.45 3.32
N ASN A 400 22.30 12.56 2.24
CA ASN A 400 22.33 13.82 1.49
C ASN A 400 21.41 13.91 0.28
N TYR A 401 20.68 12.85 -0.10
CA TYR A 401 20.06 12.82 -1.41
C TYR A 401 18.64 12.25 -1.47
N PHE A 402 18.13 11.67 -0.39
CA PHE A 402 16.79 11.11 -0.43
C PHE A 402 15.70 12.17 -0.21
N ILE A 403 14.59 11.93 -0.84
CA ILE A 403 13.37 12.72 -0.69
C ILE A 403 12.26 11.76 -0.28
N VAL A 404 11.48 12.17 0.71
CA VAL A 404 10.32 11.45 1.22
C VAL A 404 9.08 12.17 0.74
N ILE A 405 8.26 11.48 -0.05
CA ILE A 405 6.98 12.01 -0.55
C ILE A 405 5.88 11.28 0.20
N LYS A 406 5.11 12.00 1.00
CA LYS A 406 3.88 11.51 1.59
C LYS A 406 2.70 11.96 0.76
N MET A 407 1.82 11.01 0.40
CA MET A 407 0.69 11.26 -0.48
C MET A 407 -0.55 10.51 0.00
N VAL A 408 -1.72 11.00 -0.37
CA VAL A 408 -3.00 10.31 -0.27
C VAL A 408 -3.23 9.54 -1.56
N TYR A 409 -3.57 8.27 -1.44
CA TYR A 409 -4.00 7.45 -2.56
C TYR A 409 -5.49 7.65 -2.81
N ASN A 410 -5.85 8.39 -3.85
CA ASN A 410 -7.24 8.74 -4.14
C ASN A 410 -7.96 7.61 -4.90
N ILE A 411 -7.46 7.21 -6.08
CA ILE A 411 -8.17 6.27 -6.94
C ILE A 411 -7.21 5.48 -7.85
N ALA A 412 -7.53 4.21 -8.09
CA ALA A 412 -6.91 3.40 -9.12
C ALA A 412 -7.50 3.70 -10.50
N PHE A 413 -6.69 3.65 -11.55
CA PHE A 413 -7.18 3.60 -12.92
C PHE A 413 -7.94 2.29 -13.15
N THR A 414 -9.16 2.36 -13.65
CA THR A 414 -9.93 1.19 -14.07
C THR A 414 -9.21 0.49 -15.21
N LYS A 415 -8.75 1.27 -16.19
CA LYS A 415 -7.95 0.81 -17.31
C LYS A 415 -6.53 1.37 -17.23
N LYS A 416 -5.55 0.49 -17.17
CA LYS A 416 -4.15 0.89 -17.11
C LYS A 416 -3.71 1.49 -18.45
N VAL A 417 -3.12 2.69 -18.41
CA VAL A 417 -2.69 3.44 -19.60
C VAL A 417 -1.21 3.16 -19.86
N ILE A 418 -0.89 2.39 -20.91
CA ILE A 418 0.47 2.01 -21.25
C ILE A 418 1.27 3.19 -21.84
N ASN A 419 2.60 3.11 -21.75
CA ASN A 419 3.49 4.17 -22.23
C ASN A 419 3.29 4.52 -23.71
N MET A 420 2.99 3.54 -24.57
CA MET A 420 2.62 3.77 -25.97
C MET A 420 1.47 4.78 -26.09
N VAL A 421 0.36 4.52 -25.38
CA VAL A 421 -0.83 5.38 -25.39
C VAL A 421 -0.52 6.76 -24.84
N MET A 422 0.31 6.85 -23.79
CA MET A 422 0.77 8.13 -23.24
C MET A 422 1.52 8.96 -24.27
N LYS A 423 2.35 8.33 -25.09
CA LYS A 423 3.11 9.01 -26.17
C LYS A 423 2.24 9.40 -27.35
N GLU A 424 1.38 8.49 -27.79
CA GLU A 424 0.64 8.65 -29.06
C GLU A 424 -0.65 9.43 -28.90
N GLN A 425 -1.41 9.21 -27.81
CA GLN A 425 -2.72 9.83 -27.61
C GLN A 425 -2.69 11.04 -26.66
N VAL A 426 -1.77 11.05 -25.68
CA VAL A 426 -1.60 12.20 -24.76
C VAL A 426 -0.48 13.14 -25.22
N GLY A 427 0.39 12.67 -26.13
CA GLY A 427 1.47 13.47 -26.66
C GLY A 427 2.65 13.66 -25.71
N LEU A 428 2.85 12.77 -24.74
CA LEU A 428 3.91 12.90 -23.75
C LEU A 428 5.28 12.53 -24.33
N LYS A 429 6.22 13.46 -24.25
CA LYS A 429 7.60 13.29 -24.72
C LYS A 429 8.60 13.90 -23.74
N PRO A 430 8.58 13.49 -22.46
CA PRO A 430 9.51 14.06 -21.49
C PRO A 430 10.94 13.60 -21.76
N LYS A 431 11.93 14.45 -21.42
CA LYS A 431 13.35 14.08 -21.49
C LYS A 431 13.70 12.97 -20.50
N TYR A 432 13.00 12.94 -19.35
CA TYR A 432 13.18 11.95 -18.30
C TYR A 432 11.82 11.45 -17.80
N TRP A 433 11.60 10.14 -17.84
CA TRP A 433 10.34 9.49 -17.48
C TRP A 433 10.18 9.25 -15.98
N GLY A 434 11.16 9.59 -15.17
CA GLY A 434 11.10 9.38 -13.71
C GLY A 434 10.14 10.34 -13.01
N PHE A 435 10.22 11.63 -13.38
CA PHE A 435 9.36 12.67 -12.82
C PHE A 435 9.25 13.84 -13.80
N PHE A 436 8.03 14.28 -14.11
CA PHE A 436 7.79 15.42 -15.00
C PHE A 436 6.40 16.02 -14.82
N LYS A 437 6.25 17.29 -15.18
CA LYS A 437 5.00 18.03 -15.08
C LYS A 437 4.08 17.73 -16.25
N LEU A 438 2.77 17.68 -15.98
CA LEU A 438 1.69 17.60 -16.95
C LEU A 438 1.02 18.96 -17.12
N THR A 439 0.46 19.21 -18.31
CA THR A 439 -0.57 20.24 -18.49
C THR A 439 -1.92 19.70 -18.00
N ASP A 440 -2.88 20.60 -17.74
CA ASP A 440 -4.23 20.21 -17.34
C ASP A 440 -4.89 19.30 -18.39
N ALA A 441 -4.79 19.65 -19.66
CA ALA A 441 -5.31 18.83 -20.76
C ALA A 441 -4.68 17.44 -20.84
N GLN A 442 -3.39 17.29 -20.53
CA GLN A 442 -2.73 15.99 -20.48
C GLN A 442 -3.19 15.16 -19.28
N PHE A 443 -3.40 15.80 -18.15
CA PHE A 443 -3.92 15.16 -16.97
C PHE A 443 -5.35 14.66 -17.19
N ASP A 444 -6.25 15.51 -17.71
CA ASP A 444 -7.63 15.16 -18.04
C ASP A 444 -7.68 14.01 -19.04
N LYS A 445 -6.82 14.04 -20.07
CA LYS A 445 -6.75 12.95 -21.07
C LYS A 445 -6.28 11.63 -20.45
N LEU A 446 -5.39 11.67 -19.46
CA LEU A 446 -4.98 10.46 -18.72
C LEU A 446 -6.11 9.91 -17.84
N LEU A 447 -6.90 10.77 -17.21
CA LEU A 447 -8.08 10.34 -16.43
C LEU A 447 -9.12 9.67 -17.33
N GLU A 448 -9.43 10.27 -18.48
CA GLU A 448 -10.34 9.73 -19.49
C GLU A 448 -9.88 8.34 -19.98
N LEU A 449 -8.62 8.24 -20.43
CA LEU A 449 -8.03 6.99 -20.93
C LEU A 449 -7.91 5.92 -19.83
N GLY A 450 -7.76 6.35 -18.58
CA GLY A 450 -7.72 5.50 -17.40
C GLY A 450 -9.11 5.02 -16.95
N GLU A 451 -10.18 5.49 -17.61
CA GLU A 451 -11.58 5.20 -17.26
C GLU A 451 -11.84 5.46 -15.76
N ILE A 452 -11.37 6.65 -15.30
CA ILE A 452 -11.61 7.09 -13.92
C ILE A 452 -13.09 7.44 -13.79
N ASP A 453 -13.71 7.00 -12.71
CA ASP A 453 -15.06 7.39 -12.36
C ASP A 453 -15.11 8.89 -12.08
N GLU A 454 -15.89 9.63 -12.88
CA GLU A 454 -15.96 11.08 -12.82
C GLU A 454 -16.47 11.60 -11.47
N ARG A 455 -17.20 10.77 -10.72
CA ARG A 455 -17.67 11.10 -9.37
C ARG A 455 -16.54 11.33 -8.35
N TYR A 456 -15.34 10.83 -8.62
CA TYR A 456 -14.16 11.16 -7.80
C TYR A 456 -13.56 12.53 -8.12
N ILE A 457 -13.97 13.16 -9.24
CA ILE A 457 -13.32 14.37 -9.74
C ILE A 457 -14.19 15.57 -9.40
N ILE A 458 -13.57 16.58 -8.76
CA ILE A 458 -14.18 17.88 -8.47
C ILE A 458 -13.34 18.99 -9.09
N ASP A 459 -14.01 20.05 -9.52
CA ASP A 459 -13.40 21.22 -10.18
C ASP A 459 -12.87 22.26 -9.18
#